data_daf1ba3a46782ed6bd6af30361f97353
#
_entry.id   daf1ba3a46782ed6bd6af30361f97353
#
_cell.length_a   1.000
_cell.length_b   1.000
_cell.length_c   1.000
_cell.angle_alpha   90.00
_cell.angle_beta   90.00
_cell.angle_gamma   90.00
#
_symmetry.space_group_name_H-M   'P 1'
#
loop_
_entity.id
_entity.type
_entity.pdbx_description
1 polymer ?
#
loop_
_entity_poly.entity_id
_entity_poly.type
_entity_poly.pdbx_seq_one_letter_code
_entity_poly.pdbx_strand_id
1 'polypeptide(L)'
;VTQSHTEIPDDETYGGQSYRISWNKYFAPTETSLNIAAYRYSTENYLGLNDALTLINAANHPEQEGYSGIVNYQRMKNQFSVSLNQTLKNTEHDYGSFYLNGTWTDYWATNESQSSFAFGYSNAFNWASYSVSLQRTYDEEHNEDDSLYLSVTIPLDKLLGRDSHQGGFKTLNTSVNSDMKGSSQYNANASGYSQDNRWSYSVNTAYNLQKESDSLKSVSGYTSYESPWGTFSGSASTSSDSSRQYGVSTDGGFVLHRHGLTFNNDSFTDSDTLALINAPGAKGARINFGSSTVDRFGYGVSSSLSPYRENTVTLAVDDLDDDVELKSTSTVAIPRQGSVIFSHFDTDTGRSAILNVVRSNNQPVPFAADITDANGFSIGTVGQGSQAFVRGIADSGELTIAWYEKNSRQQCRIHYQIPSSPTMTGKTIVLNAVPCTRQ
;
A
#
# COMPACT_ATOMS: atom_id res chain seq x y z
N VAL A 1 -14.65 -23.59 22.94
CA VAL A 1 -15.39 -24.82 22.56
C VAL A 1 -16.18 -24.55 21.32
N THR A 2 -16.09 -25.44 20.32
CA THR A 2 -16.86 -25.37 19.08
C THR A 2 -17.65 -26.65 18.94
N GLN A 3 -18.91 -26.58 18.55
CA GLN A 3 -19.76 -27.72 18.23
C GLN A 3 -20.10 -27.69 16.74
N SER A 4 -20.02 -28.83 16.07
CA SER A 4 -20.44 -29.01 14.69
C SER A 4 -21.57 -30.01 14.58
N HIS A 5 -22.44 -29.79 13.60
CA HIS A 5 -23.46 -30.74 13.15
C HIS A 5 -23.54 -30.57 11.62
N THR A 6 -23.25 -31.65 10.91
CA THR A 6 -23.15 -31.65 9.45
C THR A 6 -23.93 -32.85 8.90
N GLU A 7 -24.84 -32.61 8.01
CA GLU A 7 -25.57 -33.63 7.26
C GLU A 7 -24.96 -33.69 5.84
N ILE A 8 -24.52 -34.87 5.45
CA ILE A 8 -24.00 -35.13 4.11
C ILE A 8 -25.04 -35.86 3.31
N PRO A 9 -25.25 -35.57 2.02
CA PRO A 9 -26.11 -36.32 1.14
C PRO A 9 -25.77 -37.82 1.22
N ASP A 10 -26.80 -38.69 1.24
CA ASP A 10 -26.71 -40.16 1.41
C ASP A 10 -26.64 -40.69 2.86
N ASP A 11 -27.21 -39.94 3.82
CA ASP A 11 -27.55 -40.39 5.17
C ASP A 11 -26.41 -40.42 6.20
N GLU A 12 -25.26 -39.81 5.98
CA GLU A 12 -24.24 -39.69 7.00
C GLU A 12 -24.35 -38.36 7.75
N THR A 13 -24.59 -38.44 9.07
CA THR A 13 -24.62 -37.28 9.96
C THR A 13 -23.36 -37.27 10.81
N TYR A 14 -22.61 -36.17 10.74
CA TYR A 14 -21.42 -35.93 11.54
C TYR A 14 -21.73 -34.88 12.61
N GLY A 15 -21.52 -35.24 13.87
CA GLY A 15 -21.71 -34.32 14.99
C GLY A 15 -20.59 -34.44 16.02
N GLY A 16 -20.00 -33.33 16.40
CA GLY A 16 -18.90 -33.34 17.30
C GLY A 16 -18.56 -32.02 17.97
N GLN A 17 -17.59 -32.05 18.82
CA GLN A 17 -17.10 -30.89 19.56
C GLN A 17 -15.60 -30.80 19.46
N SER A 18 -15.05 -29.60 19.38
CA SER A 18 -13.63 -29.32 19.53
C SER A 18 -13.38 -28.34 20.65
N TYR A 19 -12.27 -28.53 21.31
CA TYR A 19 -11.81 -27.72 22.42
C TYR A 19 -10.45 -27.14 22.09
N ARG A 20 -10.29 -25.83 22.33
CA ARG A 20 -9.03 -25.14 22.17
C ARG A 20 -8.68 -24.43 23.49
N ILE A 21 -7.46 -24.64 23.96
CA ILE A 21 -6.87 -23.88 25.06
C ILE A 21 -5.58 -23.27 24.54
N SER A 22 -5.43 -21.97 24.71
CA SER A 22 -4.19 -21.29 24.36
C SER A 22 -3.74 -20.38 25.50
N TRP A 23 -2.46 -20.33 25.70
CA TRP A 23 -1.82 -19.49 26.70
C TRP A 23 -0.65 -18.74 26.04
N ASN A 24 -0.65 -17.40 26.20
CA ASN A 24 0.38 -16.51 25.66
C ASN A 24 0.99 -15.73 26.82
N LYS A 25 2.30 -15.65 26.84
CA LYS A 25 3.02 -14.83 27.81
C LYS A 25 4.17 -14.09 27.15
N TYR A 26 4.19 -12.78 27.36
CA TYR A 26 5.34 -11.96 27.05
C TYR A 26 6.10 -11.61 28.33
N PHE A 27 7.40 -11.87 28.34
CA PHE A 27 8.31 -11.57 29.44
C PHE A 27 9.11 -10.31 29.03
N ALA A 28 8.67 -9.15 29.49
CA ALA A 28 9.25 -7.86 29.13
C ALA A 28 10.75 -7.71 29.48
N PRO A 29 11.26 -8.20 30.61
CA PRO A 29 12.69 -8.06 30.96
C PRO A 29 13.64 -8.76 30.00
N THR A 30 13.19 -9.85 29.38
CA THR A 30 13.99 -10.68 28.47
C THR A 30 13.50 -10.57 27.02
N GLU A 31 12.41 -9.82 26.75
CA GLU A 31 11.74 -9.72 25.46
C GLU A 31 11.40 -11.10 24.84
N THR A 32 10.97 -12.02 25.70
CA THR A 32 10.61 -13.38 25.32
C THR A 32 9.11 -13.49 25.15
N SER A 33 8.65 -13.99 24.02
CA SER A 33 7.26 -14.37 23.79
C SER A 33 7.13 -15.88 23.78
N LEU A 34 6.30 -16.42 24.65
CA LEU A 34 5.96 -17.84 24.70
C LEU A 34 4.48 -18.03 24.40
N ASN A 35 4.21 -18.92 23.48
CA ASN A 35 2.87 -19.26 23.02
C ASN A 35 2.69 -20.77 23.10
N ILE A 36 1.68 -21.22 23.82
CA ILE A 36 1.34 -22.63 23.94
C ILE A 36 -0.14 -22.75 23.55
N ALA A 37 -0.43 -23.62 22.62
CA ALA A 37 -1.79 -23.94 22.25
C ALA A 37 -2.00 -25.45 22.19
N ALA A 38 -3.07 -25.91 22.83
CA ALA A 38 -3.52 -27.29 22.78
C ALA A 38 -4.94 -27.32 22.19
N TYR A 39 -5.13 -28.15 21.20
CA TYR A 39 -6.43 -28.41 20.56
C TYR A 39 -6.79 -29.85 20.76
N ARG A 40 -8.03 -30.10 21.06
CA ARG A 40 -8.57 -31.46 21.11
C ARG A 40 -9.92 -31.48 20.41
N TYR A 41 -10.09 -32.38 19.44
CA TYR A 41 -11.39 -32.74 18.88
C TYR A 41 -11.97 -33.89 19.68
N SER A 42 -13.01 -33.63 20.47
CA SER A 42 -13.50 -34.61 21.49
C SER A 42 -14.20 -35.80 20.86
N THR A 43 -14.67 -35.67 19.64
CA THR A 43 -15.36 -36.75 18.95
C THR A 43 -14.77 -36.96 17.56
N GLU A 44 -14.78 -38.20 17.13
CA GLU A 44 -14.34 -38.62 15.81
C GLU A 44 -15.11 -37.92 14.66
N ASN A 45 -16.34 -37.50 14.93
CA ASN A 45 -17.24 -36.91 13.95
C ASN A 45 -17.30 -35.37 13.99
N TYR A 46 -16.32 -34.71 14.60
CA TYR A 46 -16.21 -33.27 14.49
C TYR A 46 -15.67 -32.88 13.09
N LEU A 47 -16.39 -32.02 12.39
CA LEU A 47 -15.95 -31.42 11.13
C LEU A 47 -15.86 -29.90 11.31
N GLY A 48 -14.74 -29.31 10.89
CA GLY A 48 -14.63 -27.88 10.67
C GLY A 48 -15.50 -27.44 9.48
N LEU A 49 -15.79 -26.14 9.38
CA LEU A 49 -16.66 -25.63 8.30
C LEU A 49 -16.11 -25.98 6.90
N ASN A 50 -14.83 -25.78 6.69
CA ASN A 50 -14.20 -26.07 5.40
C ASN A 50 -14.22 -27.57 5.10
N ASP A 51 -14.00 -28.40 6.09
CA ASP A 51 -14.02 -29.86 5.97
C ASP A 51 -15.42 -30.36 5.65
N ALA A 52 -16.41 -29.81 6.34
CA ALA A 52 -17.83 -30.12 6.08
C ALA A 52 -18.24 -29.72 4.65
N LEU A 53 -17.87 -28.50 4.20
CA LEU A 53 -18.15 -28.04 2.84
C LEU A 53 -17.47 -28.90 1.78
N THR A 54 -16.22 -29.31 2.03
CA THR A 54 -15.46 -30.17 1.10
C THR A 54 -16.14 -31.54 0.99
N LEU A 55 -16.55 -32.17 2.11
CA LEU A 55 -17.23 -33.45 2.10
C LEU A 55 -18.63 -33.37 1.46
N ILE A 56 -19.42 -32.33 1.76
CA ILE A 56 -20.71 -32.11 1.14
C ILE A 56 -20.56 -31.93 -0.39
N ASN A 57 -19.56 -31.15 -0.81
CA ASN A 57 -19.32 -30.91 -2.23
C ASN A 57 -18.86 -32.17 -2.95
N ALA A 58 -18.00 -32.96 -2.31
CA ALA A 58 -17.60 -34.26 -2.84
C ALA A 58 -18.76 -35.25 -2.98
N ALA A 59 -19.66 -35.31 -2.01
CA ALA A 59 -20.85 -36.13 -2.06
C ALA A 59 -21.83 -35.72 -3.16
N ASN A 60 -21.94 -34.43 -3.41
CA ASN A 60 -22.82 -33.89 -4.48
C ASN A 60 -22.23 -34.03 -5.89
N HIS A 61 -20.91 -34.22 -6.02
CA HIS A 61 -20.20 -34.26 -7.32
C HIS A 61 -19.24 -35.46 -7.42
N PRO A 62 -19.70 -36.69 -7.25
CA PRO A 62 -18.82 -37.88 -7.20
C PRO A 62 -18.06 -38.17 -8.50
N GLU A 63 -18.52 -37.61 -9.62
CA GLU A 63 -17.93 -37.80 -10.96
C GLU A 63 -16.77 -36.84 -11.26
N GLN A 64 -16.49 -35.85 -10.41
CA GLN A 64 -15.40 -34.90 -10.65
C GLN A 64 -14.05 -35.46 -10.18
N GLU A 65 -13.07 -35.52 -11.10
CA GLU A 65 -11.69 -35.85 -10.79
C GLU A 65 -11.14 -34.94 -9.69
N GLY A 66 -10.85 -35.12 -8.64
CA GLY A 66 -10.41 -34.30 -7.49
C GLY A 66 -11.23 -34.51 -6.23
N TYR A 67 -12.42 -35.07 -6.36
CA TYR A 67 -13.25 -35.43 -5.21
C TYR A 67 -13.23 -36.93 -4.91
N SER A 68 -12.83 -37.77 -5.84
CA SER A 68 -12.73 -39.23 -5.66
C SER A 68 -11.70 -39.69 -4.61
N GLY A 69 -10.79 -38.79 -4.19
CA GLY A 69 -9.78 -39.09 -3.16
C GLY A 69 -10.16 -38.69 -1.73
N ILE A 70 -11.33 -38.07 -1.52
CA ILE A 70 -11.74 -37.53 -0.21
C ILE A 70 -12.27 -38.61 0.75
N VAL A 71 -12.38 -39.86 0.29
CA VAL A 71 -12.84 -41.00 1.11
C VAL A 71 -11.93 -41.27 2.34
N ASN A 72 -10.68 -40.77 2.32
CA ASN A 72 -9.73 -40.91 3.43
C ASN A 72 -9.40 -39.58 4.10
N TYR A 73 -10.39 -38.69 4.27
CA TYR A 73 -10.16 -37.44 4.97
C TYR A 73 -9.70 -37.70 6.42
N GLN A 74 -8.47 -37.27 6.71
CA GLN A 74 -7.85 -37.47 8.03
C GLN A 74 -8.35 -36.39 9.00
N ARG A 75 -9.22 -36.81 9.89
CA ARG A 75 -9.78 -35.93 10.95
C ARG A 75 -8.80 -35.76 12.09
N MET A 76 -8.44 -34.50 12.35
CA MET A 76 -7.53 -34.14 13.44
C MET A 76 -8.13 -34.51 14.80
N LYS A 77 -7.38 -35.28 15.59
CA LYS A 77 -7.76 -35.73 16.93
C LYS A 77 -7.23 -34.81 18.03
N ASN A 78 -5.94 -34.60 18.04
CA ASN A 78 -5.26 -33.70 18.95
C ASN A 78 -4.24 -32.88 18.18
N GLN A 79 -4.03 -31.66 18.64
CA GLN A 79 -2.90 -30.86 18.19
C GLN A 79 -2.31 -30.12 19.38
N PHE A 80 -1.03 -30.17 19.51
CA PHE A 80 -0.26 -29.38 20.46
C PHE A 80 0.76 -28.56 19.72
N SER A 81 0.82 -27.24 20.01
CA SER A 81 1.83 -26.36 19.43
C SER A 81 2.48 -25.48 20.49
N VAL A 82 3.76 -25.28 20.33
CA VAL A 82 4.57 -24.39 21.16
C VAL A 82 5.35 -23.45 20.22
N SER A 83 5.38 -22.18 20.56
CA SER A 83 6.18 -21.18 19.86
C SER A 83 6.90 -20.30 20.88
N LEU A 84 8.20 -20.22 20.76
CA LEU A 84 9.08 -19.37 21.55
C LEU A 84 9.77 -18.39 20.60
N ASN A 85 9.68 -17.10 20.90
CA ASN A 85 10.43 -16.06 20.20
C ASN A 85 11.24 -15.28 21.25
N GLN A 86 12.51 -15.10 21.00
CA GLN A 86 13.43 -14.41 21.90
C GLN A 86 14.24 -13.39 21.13
N THR A 87 14.15 -12.12 21.51
CA THR A 87 15.06 -11.08 21.06
C THR A 87 16.28 -11.01 21.98
N LEU A 88 17.46 -11.00 21.38
CA LEU A 88 18.73 -10.92 22.08
C LEU A 88 19.29 -9.52 21.92
N LYS A 89 19.06 -8.66 22.91
CA LYS A 89 19.64 -7.30 22.90
C LYS A 89 20.07 -6.86 24.29
N ASN A 90 20.98 -5.93 24.32
CA ASN A 90 21.30 -5.16 25.52
C ASN A 90 21.14 -3.65 25.20
N THR A 91 21.52 -2.77 26.14
CA THR A 91 21.39 -1.32 25.96
C THR A 91 22.22 -0.73 24.83
N GLU A 92 23.23 -1.45 24.34
CA GLU A 92 24.18 -0.96 23.33
C GLU A 92 24.13 -1.72 22.02
N HIS A 93 23.73 -3.00 22.05
CA HIS A 93 23.80 -3.89 20.88
C HIS A 93 22.55 -4.75 20.73
N ASP A 94 22.12 -4.94 19.50
CA ASP A 94 21.14 -5.92 19.08
C ASP A 94 21.89 -7.13 18.50
N TYR A 95 21.69 -8.30 19.14
CA TYR A 95 22.27 -9.56 18.72
C TYR A 95 21.32 -10.40 17.88
N GLY A 96 20.18 -9.81 17.48
CA GLY A 96 19.16 -10.48 16.70
C GLY A 96 18.13 -11.23 17.52
N SER A 97 17.40 -12.11 16.85
CA SER A 97 16.34 -12.89 17.46
C SER A 97 16.37 -14.32 16.99
N PHE A 98 15.95 -15.23 17.87
CA PHE A 98 15.70 -16.60 17.50
C PHE A 98 14.27 -17.00 17.79
N TYR A 99 13.79 -18.01 17.09
CA TYR A 99 12.53 -18.65 17.34
C TYR A 99 12.68 -20.17 17.39
N LEU A 100 11.81 -20.79 18.17
CA LEU A 100 11.62 -22.21 18.22
C LEU A 100 10.13 -22.50 18.12
N ASN A 101 9.75 -23.32 17.15
CA ASN A 101 8.38 -23.77 16.98
C ASN A 101 8.33 -25.28 16.99
N GLY A 102 7.30 -25.84 17.64
CA GLY A 102 7.03 -27.26 17.63
C GLY A 102 5.52 -27.49 17.49
N THR A 103 5.14 -28.42 16.63
CA THR A 103 3.75 -28.85 16.46
C THR A 103 3.70 -30.35 16.42
N TRP A 104 2.71 -30.90 17.11
CA TRP A 104 2.40 -32.31 17.13
C TRP A 104 0.91 -32.48 16.84
N THR A 105 0.54 -33.36 15.90
CA THR A 105 -0.84 -33.59 15.49
C THR A 105 -1.10 -35.09 15.37
N ASP A 106 -2.19 -35.54 16.01
CA ASP A 106 -2.71 -36.90 15.91
C ASP A 106 -4.02 -36.91 15.14
N TYR A 107 -4.30 -37.99 14.44
CA TYR A 107 -5.50 -38.17 13.64
C TYR A 107 -6.38 -39.30 14.15
N TRP A 108 -7.70 -39.24 13.85
CA TRP A 108 -8.65 -40.29 14.26
C TRP A 108 -8.60 -41.54 13.40
N ALA A 109 -8.35 -41.38 12.11
CA ALA A 109 -8.43 -42.50 11.17
C ALA A 109 -7.21 -43.41 11.21
N THR A 110 -6.10 -42.94 11.76
CA THR A 110 -4.81 -43.64 11.82
C THR A 110 -4.26 -43.56 13.24
N ASN A 111 -3.44 -44.50 13.61
CA ASN A 111 -2.65 -44.42 14.87
C ASN A 111 -1.36 -43.61 14.64
N GLU A 112 -1.30 -42.86 13.58
CA GLU A 112 -0.15 -42.13 13.11
C GLU A 112 -0.19 -40.68 13.62
N SER A 113 0.97 -40.10 13.80
CA SER A 113 1.13 -38.72 14.24
C SER A 113 2.07 -38.01 13.33
N GLN A 114 1.77 -36.73 13.06
CA GLN A 114 2.66 -35.84 12.35
C GLN A 114 3.28 -34.84 13.34
N SER A 115 4.57 -34.60 13.21
CA SER A 115 5.23 -33.59 14.01
C SER A 115 6.16 -32.70 13.18
N SER A 116 6.28 -31.44 13.57
CA SER A 116 7.16 -30.47 12.92
C SER A 116 7.88 -29.65 13.97
N PHE A 117 9.18 -29.50 13.79
CA PHE A 117 10.05 -28.69 14.65
C PHE A 117 10.81 -27.71 13.77
N ALA A 118 10.81 -26.43 14.15
CA ALA A 118 11.55 -25.41 13.45
C ALA A 118 12.34 -24.54 14.42
N PHE A 119 13.59 -24.31 14.10
CA PHE A 119 14.46 -23.36 14.77
C PHE A 119 14.96 -22.34 13.76
N GLY A 120 14.96 -21.07 14.11
CA GLY A 120 15.53 -20.04 13.27
C GLY A 120 16.20 -18.93 14.06
N TYR A 121 17.15 -18.30 13.43
CA TYR A 121 17.85 -17.14 13.96
C TYR A 121 17.99 -16.09 12.87
N SER A 122 17.80 -14.81 13.25
CA SER A 122 17.97 -13.67 12.34
C SER A 122 18.67 -12.52 13.05
N ASN A 123 19.49 -11.79 12.29
CA ASN A 123 20.11 -10.56 12.75
C ASN A 123 20.30 -9.59 11.60
N ALA A 124 20.48 -8.32 11.91
CA ALA A 124 20.72 -7.26 10.95
C ALA A 124 21.94 -6.42 11.33
N PHE A 125 22.82 -6.23 10.37
CA PHE A 125 23.91 -5.27 10.42
C PHE A 125 23.51 -4.00 9.66
N ASN A 126 24.29 -2.96 9.78
CA ASN A 126 24.05 -1.72 9.04
C ASN A 126 24.02 -1.92 7.51
N TRP A 127 24.72 -2.93 6.99
CA TRP A 127 24.91 -3.17 5.56
C TRP A 127 24.24 -4.44 5.04
N ALA A 128 23.73 -5.31 5.91
CA ALA A 128 23.02 -6.53 5.52
C ALA A 128 22.16 -7.06 6.66
N SER A 129 21.14 -7.83 6.33
CA SER A 129 20.42 -8.72 7.26
C SER A 129 20.54 -10.15 6.80
N TYR A 130 20.54 -11.10 7.74
CA TYR A 130 20.58 -12.50 7.43
C TYR A 130 19.64 -13.30 8.33
N SER A 131 19.18 -14.43 7.81
CA SER A 131 18.42 -15.40 8.56
C SER A 131 18.85 -16.82 8.22
N VAL A 132 18.80 -17.68 9.22
CA VAL A 132 18.98 -19.12 9.07
C VAL A 132 17.82 -19.82 9.76
N SER A 133 17.25 -20.82 9.12
CA SER A 133 16.26 -21.70 9.76
C SER A 133 16.49 -23.16 9.38
N LEU A 134 16.25 -24.01 10.35
CA LEU A 134 16.25 -25.45 10.25
C LEU A 134 14.85 -25.93 10.60
N GLN A 135 14.31 -26.82 9.78
CA GLN A 135 13.03 -27.45 10.03
C GLN A 135 13.17 -28.95 9.83
N ARG A 136 12.55 -29.72 10.72
CA ARG A 136 12.36 -31.16 10.60
C ARG A 136 10.88 -31.46 10.74
N THR A 137 10.36 -32.21 9.78
CA THR A 137 8.98 -32.70 9.80
C THR A 137 9.00 -34.22 9.76
N TYR A 138 8.19 -34.83 10.57
CA TYR A 138 7.88 -36.26 10.51
C TYR A 138 6.47 -36.39 9.97
N ASP A 139 6.33 -37.15 8.88
CA ASP A 139 5.03 -37.49 8.33
C ASP A 139 4.36 -38.60 9.17
N GLU A 140 3.21 -39.07 8.71
CA GLU A 140 2.42 -40.12 9.37
C GLU A 140 3.12 -41.46 9.38
N GLU A 141 3.97 -41.75 8.40
CA GLU A 141 4.80 -42.96 8.31
C GLU A 141 6.12 -42.79 9.04
N HIS A 142 6.32 -41.71 9.80
CA HIS A 142 7.56 -41.34 10.48
C HIS A 142 8.77 -41.11 9.55
N ASN A 143 8.52 -40.84 8.25
CA ASN A 143 9.58 -40.39 7.37
C ASN A 143 10.01 -38.97 7.75
N GLU A 144 11.32 -38.75 7.75
CA GLU A 144 11.91 -37.46 8.08
C GLU A 144 12.03 -36.59 6.81
N ASP A 145 11.57 -35.36 6.92
CA ASP A 145 11.85 -34.33 5.93
C ASP A 145 12.54 -33.13 6.59
N ASP A 146 13.79 -32.94 6.20
CA ASP A 146 14.65 -31.89 6.75
C ASP A 146 14.76 -30.74 5.75
N SER A 147 14.72 -29.51 6.24
CA SER A 147 15.03 -28.34 5.42
C SER A 147 15.94 -27.36 6.15
N LEU A 148 16.91 -26.85 5.41
CA LEU A 148 17.78 -25.75 5.79
C LEU A 148 17.50 -24.57 4.88
N TYR A 149 17.13 -23.45 5.47
CA TYR A 149 16.97 -22.19 4.74
C TYR A 149 17.96 -21.15 5.27
N LEU A 150 18.70 -20.56 4.33
CA LEU A 150 19.59 -19.43 4.59
C LEU A 150 19.18 -18.27 3.69
N SER A 151 19.11 -17.06 4.21
CA SER A 151 18.93 -15.87 3.37
C SER A 151 19.81 -14.71 3.84
N VAL A 152 20.25 -13.91 2.88
CA VAL A 152 20.98 -12.67 3.12
C VAL A 152 20.35 -11.60 2.25
N THR A 153 20.02 -10.46 2.87
CA THR A 153 19.49 -9.28 2.18
C THR A 153 20.45 -8.10 2.36
N ILE A 154 20.88 -7.54 1.26
CA ILE A 154 21.83 -6.42 1.22
C ILE A 154 21.12 -5.20 0.67
N PRO A 155 20.92 -4.12 1.46
CA PRO A 155 20.45 -2.84 0.97
C PRO A 155 21.57 -2.16 0.17
N LEU A 156 21.45 -2.16 -1.15
CA LEU A 156 22.50 -1.70 -2.07
C LEU A 156 22.77 -0.19 -1.94
N ASP A 157 21.78 0.60 -1.59
CA ASP A 157 21.98 2.04 -1.35
C ASP A 157 22.98 2.29 -0.22
N LYS A 158 22.84 1.56 0.89
CA LYS A 158 23.76 1.66 2.02
C LYS A 158 25.17 1.16 1.67
N LEU A 159 25.24 0.05 0.94
CA LEU A 159 26.51 -0.55 0.52
C LEU A 159 27.26 0.35 -0.46
N LEU A 160 26.56 1.01 -1.39
CA LEU A 160 27.16 1.86 -2.43
C LEU A 160 27.25 3.34 -2.01
N GLY A 161 26.84 3.69 -0.80
CA GLY A 161 26.82 5.07 -0.31
C GLY A 161 25.91 6.00 -1.13
N ARG A 162 24.83 5.46 -1.70
CA ARG A 162 23.88 6.21 -2.50
C ARG A 162 22.78 6.80 -1.61
N ASP A 163 22.24 7.93 -2.03
CA ASP A 163 21.01 8.46 -1.44
C ASP A 163 19.83 7.52 -1.76
N SER A 164 19.03 7.23 -0.75
CA SER A 164 17.83 6.38 -0.88
C SER A 164 16.80 6.92 -1.88
N HIS A 165 16.84 8.22 -2.19
CA HIS A 165 15.98 8.88 -3.16
C HIS A 165 16.45 8.73 -4.62
N GLN A 166 17.64 8.26 -4.86
CA GLN A 166 18.13 8.01 -6.23
C GLN A 166 17.53 6.70 -6.74
N GLY A 167 17.06 6.69 -8.00
CA GLY A 167 16.61 5.47 -8.67
C GLY A 167 17.73 4.43 -8.81
N GLY A 168 17.37 3.16 -9.01
CA GLY A 168 18.32 2.08 -9.22
C GLY A 168 17.95 0.81 -8.47
N PHE A 169 18.82 -0.21 -8.54
CA PHE A 169 18.67 -1.40 -7.70
C PHE A 169 18.88 -1.03 -6.22
N LYS A 170 17.91 -1.42 -5.39
CA LYS A 170 17.83 -1.08 -3.96
C LYS A 170 18.26 -2.22 -3.06
N THR A 171 17.87 -3.43 -3.44
CA THR A 171 18.12 -4.62 -2.63
C THR A 171 18.69 -5.75 -3.47
N LEU A 172 19.59 -6.49 -2.88
CA LEU A 172 20.02 -7.81 -3.34
C LEU A 172 19.66 -8.81 -2.24
N ASN A 173 18.81 -9.76 -2.59
CA ASN A 173 18.47 -10.88 -1.73
C ASN A 173 19.07 -12.15 -2.31
N THR A 174 19.75 -12.94 -1.48
CA THR A 174 20.23 -14.27 -1.85
C THR A 174 19.71 -15.28 -0.84
N SER A 175 19.27 -16.45 -1.33
CA SER A 175 18.80 -17.51 -0.45
C SER A 175 19.21 -18.89 -0.95
N VAL A 176 19.34 -19.79 0.00
CA VAL A 176 19.58 -21.21 -0.22
C VAL A 176 18.52 -21.97 0.56
N ASN A 177 17.83 -22.86 -0.11
CA ASN A 177 16.96 -23.86 0.52
C ASN A 177 17.47 -25.25 0.17
N SER A 178 17.70 -26.11 1.17
CA SER A 178 18.23 -27.47 0.99
C SER A 178 17.41 -28.46 1.79
N ASP A 179 17.12 -29.62 1.16
CA ASP A 179 16.51 -30.78 1.83
C ASP A 179 17.51 -31.60 2.65
N MET A 180 18.79 -31.19 2.68
CA MET A 180 19.91 -31.90 3.30
C MET A 180 20.06 -33.38 2.85
N LYS A 181 19.32 -33.78 1.83
CA LYS A 181 19.33 -35.13 1.21
C LYS A 181 19.93 -35.15 -0.21
N GLY A 182 20.35 -33.97 -0.68
CA GLY A 182 21.05 -33.81 -1.96
C GLY A 182 20.34 -32.91 -2.96
N SER A 183 19.19 -32.35 -2.62
CA SER A 183 18.55 -31.31 -3.41
C SER A 183 18.71 -29.94 -2.74
N SER A 184 18.99 -28.92 -3.55
CA SER A 184 19.15 -27.57 -3.04
C SER A 184 18.74 -26.55 -4.10
N GLN A 185 18.11 -25.48 -3.66
CA GLN A 185 17.73 -24.35 -4.48
C GLN A 185 18.49 -23.10 -4.04
N TYR A 186 19.20 -22.50 -4.95
CA TYR A 186 19.92 -21.25 -4.77
C TYR A 186 19.18 -20.17 -5.54
N ASN A 187 18.85 -19.06 -4.89
CA ASN A 187 18.22 -17.92 -5.52
C ASN A 187 19.04 -16.65 -5.28
N ALA A 188 19.09 -15.78 -6.28
CA ALA A 188 19.56 -14.41 -6.11
C ALA A 188 18.59 -13.46 -6.84
N ASN A 189 18.09 -12.49 -6.13
CA ASN A 189 17.15 -11.49 -6.63
C ASN A 189 17.67 -10.10 -6.37
N ALA A 190 17.84 -9.31 -7.42
CA ALA A 190 18.09 -7.88 -7.34
C ALA A 190 16.82 -7.12 -7.73
N SER A 191 16.36 -6.21 -6.88
CA SER A 191 15.16 -5.42 -7.13
C SER A 191 15.40 -3.93 -6.87
N GLY A 192 14.62 -3.10 -7.55
CA GLY A 192 14.73 -1.67 -7.45
C GLY A 192 13.56 -0.92 -8.07
N TYR A 193 13.66 0.39 -8.01
CA TYR A 193 12.66 1.31 -8.53
C TYR A 193 13.31 2.61 -9.02
N SER A 194 12.57 3.34 -9.88
CA SER A 194 12.96 4.67 -10.34
C SER A 194 12.84 5.72 -9.23
N GLN A 195 13.43 6.89 -9.45
CA GLN A 195 13.39 7.99 -8.49
C GLN A 195 11.97 8.48 -8.17
N ASP A 196 11.08 8.44 -9.15
CA ASP A 196 9.67 8.81 -9.02
C ASP A 196 8.77 7.65 -8.53
N ASN A 197 9.36 6.49 -8.20
CA ASN A 197 8.70 5.25 -7.78
C ASN A 197 7.69 4.66 -8.78
N ARG A 198 7.64 5.17 -10.01
CA ARG A 198 6.70 4.66 -11.03
C ARG A 198 7.18 3.40 -11.73
N TRP A 199 8.48 3.22 -11.87
CA TRP A 199 9.07 2.01 -12.40
C TRP A 199 9.59 1.14 -11.27
N SER A 200 9.15 -0.11 -11.22
CA SER A 200 9.75 -1.17 -10.42
C SER A 200 10.32 -2.24 -11.35
N TYR A 201 11.42 -2.84 -10.94
CA TYR A 201 12.08 -3.89 -11.72
C TYR A 201 12.82 -4.85 -10.82
N SER A 202 12.91 -6.10 -11.28
CA SER A 202 13.70 -7.12 -10.62
C SER A 202 14.32 -8.08 -11.62
N VAL A 203 15.46 -8.62 -11.23
CA VAL A 203 16.12 -9.72 -11.92
C VAL A 203 16.32 -10.82 -10.91
N ASN A 204 15.86 -12.00 -11.25
CA ASN A 204 16.01 -13.19 -10.42
C ASN A 204 16.79 -14.27 -11.16
N THR A 205 17.70 -14.94 -10.45
CA THR A 205 18.40 -16.13 -10.92
C THR A 205 18.13 -17.27 -9.95
N ALA A 206 17.84 -18.45 -10.46
CA ALA A 206 17.66 -19.65 -9.65
C ALA A 206 18.52 -20.79 -10.20
N TYR A 207 19.10 -21.54 -9.28
CA TYR A 207 19.80 -22.78 -9.56
C TYR A 207 19.24 -23.88 -8.67
N ASN A 208 18.56 -24.83 -9.29
CA ASN A 208 17.94 -25.96 -8.63
C ASN A 208 18.84 -27.20 -8.86
N LEU A 209 19.47 -27.65 -7.81
CA LEU A 209 20.22 -28.89 -7.76
C LEU A 209 19.27 -29.99 -7.29
N GLN A 210 19.16 -31.08 -8.05
CA GLN A 210 18.35 -32.24 -7.69
C GLN A 210 19.23 -33.48 -7.67
N LYS A 211 19.04 -34.33 -6.68
CA LYS A 211 19.88 -35.52 -6.47
C LYS A 211 19.78 -36.55 -7.63
N GLU A 212 18.59 -36.67 -8.22
CA GLU A 212 18.27 -37.73 -9.17
C GLU A 212 17.90 -37.23 -10.59
N SER A 213 18.03 -35.93 -10.83
CA SER A 213 17.76 -35.33 -12.13
C SER A 213 18.74 -34.20 -12.47
N ASP A 214 18.72 -33.78 -13.74
CA ASP A 214 19.57 -32.69 -14.20
C ASP A 214 19.24 -31.38 -13.46
N SER A 215 20.29 -30.68 -13.07
CA SER A 215 20.15 -29.37 -12.41
C SER A 215 19.57 -28.35 -13.38
N LEU A 216 18.61 -27.56 -12.86
CA LEU A 216 17.94 -26.51 -13.63
C LEU A 216 18.48 -25.15 -13.23
N LYS A 217 18.91 -24.36 -14.22
CA LYS A 217 19.30 -22.96 -14.06
C LYS A 217 18.27 -22.08 -14.74
N SER A 218 17.83 -21.02 -14.09
CA SER A 218 16.91 -20.07 -14.69
C SER A 218 17.30 -18.63 -14.40
N VAL A 219 16.94 -17.76 -15.32
CA VAL A 219 17.04 -16.30 -15.17
C VAL A 219 15.71 -15.73 -15.58
N SER A 220 15.20 -14.83 -14.77
CA SER A 220 13.96 -14.09 -15.05
C SER A 220 14.11 -12.60 -14.74
N GLY A 221 13.45 -11.80 -15.56
CA GLY A 221 13.32 -10.37 -15.36
C GLY A 221 11.85 -9.99 -15.26
N TYR A 222 11.56 -9.04 -14.41
CA TYR A 222 10.24 -8.44 -14.27
C TYR A 222 10.39 -6.92 -14.22
N THR A 223 9.45 -6.22 -14.85
CA THR A 223 9.33 -4.77 -14.77
C THR A 223 7.88 -4.36 -14.74
N SER A 224 7.57 -3.32 -13.98
CA SER A 224 6.23 -2.76 -13.87
C SER A 224 6.31 -1.24 -13.89
N TYR A 225 5.39 -0.62 -14.62
CA TYR A 225 5.25 0.82 -14.71
C TYR A 225 3.84 1.25 -14.27
N GLU A 226 3.78 2.07 -13.23
CA GLU A 226 2.54 2.67 -12.75
C GLU A 226 2.28 4.00 -13.47
N SER A 227 1.21 4.03 -14.25
CA SER A 227 0.70 5.24 -14.90
C SER A 227 -0.61 5.67 -14.24
N PRO A 228 -1.09 6.91 -14.44
CA PRO A 228 -2.40 7.33 -13.95
C PRO A 228 -3.59 6.53 -14.51
N TRP A 229 -3.38 5.75 -15.56
CA TRP A 229 -4.43 5.00 -16.27
C TRP A 229 -4.43 3.51 -15.98
N GLY A 230 -3.38 3.01 -15.35
CA GLY A 230 -3.18 1.61 -15.05
C GLY A 230 -1.72 1.26 -14.86
N THR A 231 -1.50 0.04 -14.39
CA THR A 231 -0.18 -0.56 -14.20
C THR A 231 0.13 -1.50 -15.35
N PHE A 232 1.26 -1.32 -16.01
CA PHE A 232 1.74 -2.13 -17.12
C PHE A 232 2.93 -2.96 -16.66
N SER A 233 2.85 -4.27 -16.80
CA SER A 233 3.92 -5.17 -16.36
C SER A 233 4.41 -6.04 -17.50
N GLY A 234 5.71 -6.34 -17.46
CA GLY A 234 6.36 -7.24 -18.38
C GLY A 234 7.27 -8.22 -17.64
N SER A 235 7.28 -9.48 -18.07
CA SER A 235 8.20 -10.50 -17.57
C SER A 235 8.79 -11.31 -18.70
N ALA A 236 10.02 -11.74 -18.49
CA ALA A 236 10.69 -12.68 -19.37
C ALA A 236 11.52 -13.65 -18.54
N SER A 237 11.49 -14.93 -18.88
CA SER A 237 12.31 -15.94 -18.24
C SER A 237 12.87 -16.93 -19.26
N THR A 238 14.02 -17.50 -18.92
CA THR A 238 14.62 -18.60 -19.66
C THR A 238 15.29 -19.55 -18.70
N SER A 239 15.32 -20.82 -19.05
CA SER A 239 16.01 -21.81 -18.24
C SER A 239 16.84 -22.79 -19.09
N SER A 240 17.70 -23.55 -18.41
CA SER A 240 18.69 -24.43 -19.06
C SER A 240 18.10 -25.63 -19.83
N ASP A 241 16.82 -25.94 -19.58
CA ASP A 241 16.04 -26.92 -20.34
C ASP A 241 15.52 -26.37 -21.68
N SER A 242 15.98 -25.15 -22.07
CA SER A 242 15.54 -24.43 -23.27
C SER A 242 14.12 -23.85 -23.16
N SER A 243 13.46 -23.91 -22.00
CA SER A 243 12.17 -23.27 -21.81
C SER A 243 12.33 -21.74 -21.78
N ARG A 244 11.36 -21.06 -22.38
CA ARG A 244 11.27 -19.59 -22.39
C ARG A 244 9.84 -19.17 -22.15
N GLN A 245 9.68 -18.17 -21.31
CA GLN A 245 8.37 -17.60 -21.01
C GLN A 245 8.42 -16.08 -21.10
N TYR A 246 7.40 -15.50 -21.71
CA TYR A 246 7.20 -14.06 -21.79
C TYR A 246 5.79 -13.75 -21.30
N GLY A 247 5.67 -12.71 -20.53
CA GLY A 247 4.40 -12.24 -20.02
C GLY A 247 4.29 -10.73 -20.17
N VAL A 248 3.10 -10.26 -20.57
CA VAL A 248 2.71 -8.85 -20.51
C VAL A 248 1.35 -8.81 -19.86
N SER A 249 1.20 -7.96 -18.86
CA SER A 249 -0.07 -7.74 -18.19
C SER A 249 -0.34 -6.24 -18.02
N THR A 250 -1.61 -5.90 -17.93
CA THR A 250 -2.06 -4.58 -17.57
C THR A 250 -3.17 -4.71 -16.54
N ASP A 251 -3.05 -3.93 -15.49
CA ASP A 251 -4.03 -3.85 -14.40
C ASP A 251 -4.49 -2.42 -14.27
N GLY A 252 -5.74 -2.22 -13.92
CA GLY A 252 -6.32 -0.92 -13.71
C GLY A 252 -7.85 -0.97 -13.71
N GLY A 253 -8.45 0.13 -13.35
CA GLY A 253 -9.90 0.27 -13.30
C GLY A 253 -10.37 1.52 -14.02
N PHE A 254 -11.67 1.64 -14.21
CA PHE A 254 -12.29 2.86 -14.69
C PHE A 254 -13.68 3.04 -14.10
N VAL A 255 -14.07 4.30 -13.96
CA VAL A 255 -15.43 4.68 -13.56
C VAL A 255 -16.08 5.45 -14.70
N LEU A 256 -17.20 4.93 -15.21
CA LEU A 256 -18.03 5.65 -16.17
C LEU A 256 -19.06 6.50 -15.40
N HIS A 257 -19.08 7.79 -15.66
CA HIS A 257 -19.94 8.77 -15.00
C HIS A 257 -20.52 9.78 -15.98
N ARG A 258 -21.46 10.61 -15.53
CA ARG A 258 -22.18 11.57 -16.39
C ARG A 258 -21.30 12.55 -17.17
N HIS A 259 -20.05 12.75 -16.77
CA HIS A 259 -19.11 13.68 -17.40
C HIS A 259 -18.01 12.97 -18.21
N GLY A 260 -18.03 11.64 -18.29
CA GLY A 260 -17.06 10.86 -19.07
C GLY A 260 -16.56 9.61 -18.38
N LEU A 261 -15.33 9.25 -18.69
CA LEU A 261 -14.64 8.06 -18.21
C LEU A 261 -13.38 8.50 -17.47
N THR A 262 -13.25 8.07 -16.22
CA THR A 262 -12.05 8.30 -15.40
C THR A 262 -11.34 6.98 -15.11
N PHE A 263 -10.07 6.91 -15.44
CA PHE A 263 -9.22 5.75 -15.19
C PHE A 263 -8.59 5.81 -13.81
N ASN A 264 -8.20 4.63 -13.32
CA ASN A 264 -7.43 4.46 -12.09
C ASN A 264 -6.34 3.40 -12.32
N ASN A 265 -5.21 3.55 -11.66
CA ASN A 265 -4.12 2.57 -11.73
C ASN A 265 -4.37 1.30 -10.90
N ASP A 266 -5.26 1.36 -9.91
CA ASP A 266 -5.69 0.18 -9.16
C ASP A 266 -6.87 -0.50 -9.88
N SER A 267 -6.86 -1.82 -9.90
CA SER A 267 -8.03 -2.60 -10.28
C SER A 267 -9.02 -2.65 -9.12
N PHE A 268 -10.29 -2.67 -9.45
CA PHE A 268 -11.38 -2.81 -8.48
C PHE A 268 -12.55 -3.59 -9.07
N THR A 269 -13.35 -4.15 -8.19
CA THR A 269 -14.51 -4.97 -8.49
C THR A 269 -15.81 -4.22 -8.18
N ASP A 270 -16.93 -4.80 -8.50
CA ASP A 270 -18.28 -4.29 -8.19
C ASP A 270 -18.60 -4.26 -6.68
N SER A 271 -17.84 -5.00 -5.87
CA SER A 271 -17.95 -4.99 -4.40
C SER A 271 -17.12 -3.89 -3.73
N ASP A 272 -16.19 -3.29 -4.46
CA ASP A 272 -15.31 -2.25 -3.93
C ASP A 272 -16.03 -0.92 -3.77
N THR A 273 -15.64 -0.18 -2.75
CA THR A 273 -16.25 1.11 -2.42
C THR A 273 -15.31 2.22 -2.86
N LEU A 274 -15.80 3.10 -3.73
CA LEU A 274 -14.99 4.08 -4.44
C LEU A 274 -15.44 5.52 -4.15
N ALA A 275 -14.52 6.48 -4.29
CA ALA A 275 -14.86 7.89 -4.44
C ALA A 275 -14.48 8.39 -5.84
N LEU A 276 -15.43 8.92 -6.57
CA LEU A 276 -15.19 9.72 -7.76
C LEU A 276 -14.93 11.16 -7.30
N ILE A 277 -13.71 11.61 -7.51
CA ILE A 277 -13.24 12.93 -7.14
C ILE A 277 -13.45 13.87 -8.29
N ASN A 278 -13.94 15.07 -7.98
CA ASN A 278 -14.00 16.18 -8.92
C ASN A 278 -13.27 17.39 -8.33
N ALA A 279 -12.18 17.77 -8.95
CA ALA A 279 -11.33 18.92 -8.60
C ALA A 279 -10.93 19.63 -9.90
N PRO A 280 -11.78 20.52 -10.44
CA PRO A 280 -11.53 21.20 -11.72
C PRO A 280 -10.21 21.97 -11.69
N GLY A 281 -9.37 21.81 -12.72
CA GLY A 281 -8.05 22.45 -12.78
C GLY A 281 -6.95 21.77 -11.98
N ALA A 282 -7.24 20.91 -11.02
CA ALA A 282 -6.25 20.25 -10.16
C ALA A 282 -5.59 19.02 -10.83
N LYS A 283 -5.31 19.10 -12.13
CA LYS A 283 -4.63 18.03 -12.86
C LYS A 283 -3.30 17.67 -12.18
N GLY A 284 -3.08 16.38 -11.97
CA GLY A 284 -1.85 15.87 -11.35
C GLY A 284 -1.89 15.80 -9.83
N ALA A 285 -2.88 16.41 -9.14
CA ALA A 285 -3.04 16.26 -7.71
C ALA A 285 -3.13 14.78 -7.32
N ARG A 286 -2.24 14.32 -6.45
CA ARG A 286 -2.24 12.93 -5.97
C ARG A 286 -3.36 12.70 -4.97
N ILE A 287 -4.04 11.59 -5.13
CA ILE A 287 -5.18 11.18 -4.29
C ILE A 287 -4.66 10.31 -3.15
N ASN A 288 -5.02 10.66 -1.91
CA ASN A 288 -4.65 9.93 -0.68
C ASN A 288 -3.13 9.63 -0.59
N PHE A 289 -2.28 10.51 -1.14
CA PHE A 289 -0.83 10.32 -1.23
C PHE A 289 -0.40 9.04 -1.99
N GLY A 290 -1.33 8.44 -2.73
CA GLY A 290 -1.09 7.28 -3.59
C GLY A 290 -0.55 7.65 -4.96
N SER A 291 -0.55 6.66 -5.87
CA SER A 291 -0.15 6.82 -7.27
C SER A 291 -1.28 7.32 -8.18
N SER A 292 -2.53 7.23 -7.73
CA SER A 292 -3.69 7.78 -8.46
C SER A 292 -3.70 9.30 -8.42
N THR A 293 -4.02 9.92 -9.55
CA THR A 293 -4.01 11.38 -9.70
C THR A 293 -5.30 11.88 -10.34
N VAL A 294 -5.59 13.15 -10.14
CA VAL A 294 -6.64 13.88 -10.87
C VAL A 294 -6.22 14.02 -12.34
N ASP A 295 -7.11 13.66 -13.24
CA ASP A 295 -6.88 13.72 -14.68
C ASP A 295 -6.98 15.17 -15.26
N ARG A 296 -6.78 15.30 -16.57
CA ARG A 296 -6.86 16.60 -17.27
C ARG A 296 -8.27 17.22 -17.27
N PHE A 297 -9.29 16.43 -16.96
CA PHE A 297 -10.68 16.89 -16.89
C PHE A 297 -11.11 17.22 -15.47
N GLY A 298 -10.21 17.12 -14.51
CA GLY A 298 -10.46 17.40 -13.11
C GLY A 298 -11.13 16.23 -12.37
N TYR A 299 -11.02 15.00 -12.88
CA TYR A 299 -11.58 13.81 -12.24
C TYR A 299 -10.49 12.84 -11.81
N GLY A 300 -10.76 12.12 -10.74
CA GLY A 300 -9.90 11.03 -10.25
C GLY A 300 -10.73 10.03 -9.46
N VAL A 301 -10.15 8.87 -9.19
CA VAL A 301 -10.79 7.81 -8.42
C VAL A 301 -9.93 7.45 -7.22
N SER A 302 -10.55 7.43 -6.04
CA SER A 302 -9.99 6.81 -4.85
C SER A 302 -10.61 5.44 -4.68
N SER A 303 -9.79 4.40 -4.71
CA SER A 303 -10.16 3.02 -4.41
C SER A 303 -10.02 2.73 -2.91
N SER A 304 -10.59 1.62 -2.46
CA SER A 304 -10.36 1.10 -1.11
C SER A 304 -10.93 1.93 0.04
N LEU A 305 -12.09 2.55 -0.14
CA LEU A 305 -12.82 3.16 0.97
C LEU A 305 -13.45 2.08 1.85
N SER A 306 -13.40 2.28 3.16
CA SER A 306 -14.06 1.41 4.14
C SER A 306 -15.57 1.70 4.17
N PRO A 307 -16.45 0.73 3.84
CA PRO A 307 -17.88 0.95 3.89
C PRO A 307 -18.38 1.16 5.32
N TYR A 308 -19.43 1.97 5.47
CA TYR A 308 -20.10 2.29 6.75
C TYR A 308 -19.17 2.93 7.80
N ARG A 309 -18.07 3.53 7.37
CA ARG A 309 -17.13 4.25 8.22
C ARG A 309 -16.80 5.60 7.62
N GLU A 310 -16.32 6.48 8.46
CA GLU A 310 -15.77 7.76 8.05
C GLU A 310 -14.42 7.52 7.32
N ASN A 311 -14.34 8.01 6.09
CA ASN A 311 -13.12 8.00 5.28
C ASN A 311 -12.74 9.44 4.95
N THR A 312 -11.49 9.77 5.11
CA THR A 312 -10.95 11.06 4.67
C THR A 312 -10.32 10.86 3.28
N VAL A 313 -10.87 11.54 2.29
CA VAL A 313 -10.28 11.63 0.94
C VAL A 313 -9.45 12.89 0.88
N THR A 314 -8.17 12.78 0.52
CA THR A 314 -7.22 13.90 0.47
C THR A 314 -6.66 14.10 -0.92
N LEU A 315 -6.35 15.35 -1.26
CA LEU A 315 -5.58 15.72 -2.46
C LEU A 315 -4.26 16.36 -2.03
N ALA A 316 -3.15 15.83 -2.53
CA ALA A 316 -1.84 16.44 -2.34
C ALA A 316 -1.67 17.63 -3.29
N VAL A 317 -1.11 18.72 -2.77
CA VAL A 317 -0.94 19.98 -3.54
C VAL A 317 0.47 20.16 -4.09
N ASP A 318 1.39 19.26 -3.77
CA ASP A 318 2.82 19.38 -4.11
C ASP A 318 3.08 19.36 -5.62
N ASP A 319 2.20 18.66 -6.36
CA ASP A 319 2.32 18.45 -7.81
C ASP A 319 1.31 19.30 -8.62
N LEU A 320 0.62 20.25 -7.97
CA LEU A 320 -0.29 21.17 -8.65
C LEU A 320 0.49 22.25 -9.44
N ASP A 321 -0.10 22.64 -10.57
CA ASP A 321 0.37 23.80 -11.31
C ASP A 321 0.29 25.06 -10.42
N ASP A 322 1.19 26.03 -10.66
CA ASP A 322 1.34 27.23 -9.82
C ASP A 322 0.11 28.15 -9.83
N ASP A 323 -0.79 27.96 -10.78
CA ASP A 323 -2.02 28.73 -10.99
C ASP A 323 -3.28 28.02 -10.47
N VAL A 324 -3.14 26.93 -9.71
CA VAL A 324 -4.26 26.18 -9.14
C VAL A 324 -4.13 26.08 -7.61
N GLU A 325 -5.17 26.46 -6.92
CA GLU A 325 -5.27 26.32 -5.46
C GLU A 325 -6.54 25.54 -5.08
N LEU A 326 -6.40 24.62 -4.13
CA LEU A 326 -7.52 23.92 -3.52
C LEU A 326 -8.02 24.72 -2.31
N LYS A 327 -9.33 25.02 -2.23
CA LYS A 327 -9.93 25.64 -1.04
C LYS A 327 -9.93 24.70 0.16
N SER A 328 -10.00 23.41 -0.10
CA SER A 328 -9.86 22.33 0.89
C SER A 328 -9.04 21.19 0.28
N THR A 329 -8.10 20.68 1.04
CA THR A 329 -7.27 19.55 0.65
C THR A 329 -7.84 18.20 1.08
N SER A 330 -8.95 18.20 1.84
CA SER A 330 -9.59 16.98 2.33
C SER A 330 -11.11 17.12 2.39
N THR A 331 -11.77 16.00 2.21
CA THR A 331 -13.22 15.85 2.42
C THR A 331 -13.51 14.52 3.10
N VAL A 332 -14.62 14.46 3.83
CA VAL A 332 -15.03 13.26 4.56
C VAL A 332 -16.19 12.59 3.83
N ALA A 333 -16.14 11.27 3.77
CA ALA A 333 -17.12 10.45 3.11
C ALA A 333 -17.49 9.21 3.95
N ILE A 334 -18.78 8.87 4.02
CA ILE A 334 -19.30 7.69 4.69
C ILE A 334 -20.07 6.85 3.66
N PRO A 335 -19.39 6.00 2.89
CA PRO A 335 -19.99 5.23 1.82
C PRO A 335 -20.73 3.99 2.33
N ARG A 336 -21.65 3.47 1.50
CA ARG A 336 -22.15 2.10 1.61
C ARG A 336 -21.25 1.15 0.83
N GLN A 337 -21.25 -0.12 1.18
CA GLN A 337 -20.49 -1.14 0.44
C GLN A 337 -20.90 -1.16 -1.04
N GLY A 338 -19.91 -1.25 -1.94
CA GLY A 338 -20.11 -1.29 -3.38
C GLY A 338 -20.62 0.02 -3.99
N SER A 339 -20.58 1.14 -3.25
CA SER A 339 -21.01 2.44 -3.76
C SER A 339 -19.88 3.25 -4.34
N VAL A 340 -20.18 4.04 -5.37
CA VAL A 340 -19.31 5.12 -5.86
C VAL A 340 -19.85 6.44 -5.33
N ILE A 341 -19.14 7.08 -4.41
CA ILE A 341 -19.51 8.40 -3.88
C ILE A 341 -18.88 9.51 -4.69
N PHE A 342 -19.55 10.64 -4.81
CA PHE A 342 -19.03 11.82 -5.47
C PHE A 342 -18.42 12.79 -4.44
N SER A 343 -17.12 13.09 -4.58
CA SER A 343 -16.37 14.00 -3.71
C SER A 343 -15.91 15.21 -4.52
N HIS A 344 -16.50 16.37 -4.24
CA HIS A 344 -16.15 17.62 -4.91
C HIS A 344 -15.16 18.41 -4.07
N PHE A 345 -14.13 18.94 -4.75
CA PHE A 345 -13.15 19.87 -4.19
C PHE A 345 -13.25 21.19 -4.93
N ASP A 346 -13.55 22.24 -4.21
CA ASP A 346 -13.53 23.60 -4.76
C ASP A 346 -12.09 24.00 -5.06
N THR A 347 -11.88 24.50 -6.27
CA THR A 347 -10.58 24.96 -6.74
C THR A 347 -10.70 26.40 -7.23
N ASP A 348 -9.70 27.19 -6.90
CA ASP A 348 -9.49 28.50 -7.51
C ASP A 348 -8.38 28.36 -8.57
N THR A 349 -8.67 28.81 -9.79
CA THR A 349 -7.70 28.83 -10.89
C THR A 349 -7.22 30.23 -11.14
N GLY A 350 -5.90 30.41 -11.23
CA GLY A 350 -5.23 31.66 -11.44
C GLY A 350 -4.04 31.82 -10.49
N ARG A 351 -3.16 32.77 -10.82
CA ARG A 351 -1.89 32.92 -10.10
C ARG A 351 -2.08 33.56 -8.73
N SER A 352 -1.23 33.16 -7.79
CA SER A 352 -1.11 33.82 -6.49
C SER A 352 -0.07 34.92 -6.56
N ALA A 353 -0.38 36.10 -6.02
CA ALA A 353 0.57 37.20 -5.99
C ALA A 353 0.56 37.98 -4.67
N ILE A 354 1.73 38.48 -4.30
CA ILE A 354 1.91 39.52 -3.29
C ILE A 354 2.10 40.83 -4.03
N LEU A 355 1.16 41.76 -3.86
CA LEU A 355 1.22 43.11 -4.39
C LEU A 355 1.68 44.06 -3.28
N ASN A 356 2.86 44.65 -3.41
CA ASN A 356 3.30 45.71 -2.52
C ASN A 356 2.64 47.01 -2.97
N VAL A 357 1.52 47.33 -2.32
CA VAL A 357 0.62 48.42 -2.73
C VAL A 357 1.09 49.76 -2.17
N VAL A 358 1.13 50.78 -3.03
CA VAL A 358 1.52 52.15 -2.65
C VAL A 358 0.37 53.08 -2.93
N ARG A 359 -0.13 53.80 -1.87
CA ARG A 359 -1.15 54.85 -2.03
C ARG A 359 -0.53 56.15 -2.54
N SER A 360 -1.29 56.93 -3.27
CA SER A 360 -0.85 58.21 -3.86
C SER A 360 -0.34 59.21 -2.81
N ASN A 361 -0.75 59.09 -1.55
CA ASN A 361 -0.31 59.95 -0.43
C ASN A 361 0.82 59.32 0.40
N ASN A 362 1.45 58.24 -0.08
CA ASN A 362 2.50 57.46 0.60
C ASN A 362 2.09 56.87 1.95
N GLN A 363 0.80 56.85 2.27
CA GLN A 363 0.30 56.18 3.47
C GLN A 363 0.10 54.68 3.21
N PRO A 364 0.27 53.85 4.23
CA PRO A 364 0.01 52.40 4.07
C PRO A 364 -1.49 52.14 3.86
N VAL A 365 -1.81 51.14 3.07
CA VAL A 365 -3.16 50.57 3.01
C VAL A 365 -3.43 49.85 4.34
N PRO A 366 -4.61 50.08 4.94
CA PRO A 366 -4.92 49.48 6.24
C PRO A 366 -4.86 47.96 6.22
N PHE A 367 -4.39 47.39 7.34
CA PHE A 367 -4.38 45.93 7.55
C PHE A 367 -5.82 45.38 7.50
N ALA A 368 -5.97 44.16 6.96
CA ALA A 368 -7.23 43.46 6.76
C ALA A 368 -8.23 44.17 5.82
N ALA A 369 -7.77 45.13 5.01
CA ALA A 369 -8.58 45.66 3.91
C ALA A 369 -8.93 44.54 2.93
N ASP A 370 -10.19 44.47 2.51
CA ASP A 370 -10.67 43.44 1.57
C ASP A 370 -10.29 43.80 0.14
N ILE A 371 -9.91 42.75 -0.63
CA ILE A 371 -9.51 42.89 -2.02
C ILE A 371 -10.49 42.09 -2.90
N THR A 372 -11.15 42.81 -3.80
CA THR A 372 -12.11 42.20 -4.71
C THR A 372 -11.64 42.31 -6.16
N ASP A 373 -12.02 41.30 -6.97
CA ASP A 373 -11.85 41.32 -8.43
C ASP A 373 -12.84 42.29 -9.11
N ALA A 374 -12.77 42.37 -10.45
CA ALA A 374 -13.67 43.20 -11.25
C ALA A 374 -15.15 42.77 -11.16
N ASN A 375 -15.43 41.53 -10.70
CA ASN A 375 -16.78 40.98 -10.53
C ASN A 375 -17.30 41.18 -9.08
N GLY A 376 -16.47 41.72 -8.19
CA GLY A 376 -16.82 41.96 -6.80
C GLY A 376 -16.60 40.77 -5.88
N PHE A 377 -15.97 39.68 -6.35
CA PHE A 377 -15.59 38.56 -5.50
C PHE A 377 -14.35 38.89 -4.67
N SER A 378 -14.37 38.55 -3.39
CA SER A 378 -13.20 38.70 -2.51
C SER A 378 -12.15 37.65 -2.90
N ILE A 379 -10.95 38.12 -3.26
CA ILE A 379 -9.84 37.28 -3.72
C ILE A 379 -8.59 37.42 -2.85
N GLY A 380 -8.67 38.20 -1.77
CA GLY A 380 -7.55 38.38 -0.88
C GLY A 380 -7.75 39.48 0.16
N THR A 381 -6.72 39.71 0.96
CA THR A 381 -6.69 40.73 2.00
C THR A 381 -5.33 41.40 2.06
N VAL A 382 -5.31 42.62 2.60
CA VAL A 382 -4.08 43.35 2.85
C VAL A 382 -3.47 42.92 4.17
N GLY A 383 -2.24 42.46 4.14
CA GLY A 383 -1.41 42.12 5.28
C GLY A 383 -0.63 43.32 5.83
N GLN A 384 0.37 43.02 6.66
CA GLN A 384 1.26 44.06 7.23
C GLN A 384 2.08 44.72 6.11
N GLY A 385 2.43 45.98 6.28
CA GLY A 385 3.28 46.74 5.35
C GLY A 385 2.65 47.02 4.00
N SER A 386 1.31 47.04 3.88
CA SER A 386 0.58 47.22 2.63
C SER A 386 0.81 46.08 1.61
N GLN A 387 1.15 44.90 2.07
CA GLN A 387 1.27 43.70 1.24
C GLN A 387 -0.13 43.09 1.01
N ALA A 388 -0.61 43.21 -0.20
CA ALA A 388 -1.86 42.59 -0.62
C ALA A 388 -1.59 41.18 -1.14
N PHE A 389 -2.02 40.15 -0.40
CA PHE A 389 -1.97 38.79 -0.87
C PHE A 389 -3.26 38.47 -1.62
N VAL A 390 -3.14 38.11 -2.89
CA VAL A 390 -4.26 37.80 -3.78
C VAL A 390 -4.08 36.47 -4.47
N ARG A 391 -5.20 35.82 -4.76
CA ARG A 391 -5.25 34.49 -5.40
C ARG A 391 -6.19 34.52 -6.59
N GLY A 392 -5.97 33.58 -7.51
CA GLY A 392 -6.84 33.43 -8.67
C GLY A 392 -6.79 34.60 -9.66
N ILE A 393 -5.66 35.34 -9.73
CA ILE A 393 -5.53 36.47 -10.63
C ILE A 393 -5.05 36.06 -12.03
N ALA A 394 -5.52 36.76 -13.06
CA ALA A 394 -5.05 36.62 -14.43
C ALA A 394 -3.69 37.32 -14.62
N ASP A 395 -3.10 37.22 -15.82
CA ASP A 395 -1.82 37.89 -16.15
C ASP A 395 -1.90 39.43 -16.08
N SER A 396 -3.07 40.00 -16.17
CA SER A 396 -3.33 41.43 -16.00
C SER A 396 -4.78 41.65 -15.58
N GLY A 397 -5.03 42.73 -14.85
CA GLY A 397 -6.37 43.04 -14.42
C GLY A 397 -6.49 44.27 -13.53
N GLU A 398 -7.69 44.45 -13.04
CA GLU A 398 -8.04 45.49 -12.06
C GLU A 398 -8.56 44.89 -10.79
N LEU A 399 -8.06 45.33 -9.64
CA LEU A 399 -8.54 44.95 -8.31
C LEU A 399 -8.99 46.19 -7.53
N THR A 400 -9.97 46.00 -6.67
CA THR A 400 -10.45 47.06 -5.75
C THR A 400 -10.08 46.67 -4.32
N ILE A 401 -9.41 47.57 -3.61
CA ILE A 401 -9.15 47.43 -2.18
C ILE A 401 -10.12 48.34 -1.41
N ALA A 402 -10.86 47.79 -0.48
CA ALA A 402 -11.83 48.50 0.33
C ALA A 402 -11.54 48.35 1.82
N TRP A 403 -11.69 49.47 2.58
CA TRP A 403 -11.54 49.49 4.05
C TRP A 403 -12.49 50.50 4.65
N TYR A 404 -12.63 50.47 5.96
CA TYR A 404 -13.37 51.49 6.70
C TYR A 404 -12.40 52.44 7.42
N GLU A 405 -12.58 53.74 7.25
CA GLU A 405 -11.87 54.80 7.99
C GLU A 405 -12.86 55.79 8.54
N LYS A 406 -12.86 56.00 9.86
CA LYS A 406 -13.78 56.90 10.57
C LYS A 406 -15.26 56.69 10.19
N ASN A 407 -15.73 55.45 10.15
CA ASN A 407 -17.08 55.03 9.74
C ASN A 407 -17.46 55.30 8.24
N SER A 408 -16.53 55.71 7.43
CA SER A 408 -16.75 55.84 5.97
C SER A 408 -16.01 54.73 5.20
N ARG A 409 -16.68 54.13 4.24
CA ARG A 409 -16.05 53.16 3.32
C ARG A 409 -15.14 53.94 2.39
N GLN A 410 -13.88 53.59 2.39
CA GLN A 410 -12.85 54.03 1.45
C GLN A 410 -12.51 52.92 0.49
N GLN A 411 -12.12 53.25 -0.73
CA GLN A 411 -11.66 52.28 -1.70
C GLN A 411 -10.61 52.91 -2.61
N CYS A 412 -9.73 52.05 -3.17
CA CYS A 412 -8.83 52.42 -4.24
C CYS A 412 -8.73 51.27 -5.25
N ARG A 413 -8.38 51.58 -6.46
CA ARG A 413 -8.18 50.64 -7.55
C ARG A 413 -6.71 50.45 -7.84
N ILE A 414 -6.34 49.24 -8.14
CA ILE A 414 -5.04 48.84 -8.60
C ILE A 414 -5.17 48.18 -9.98
N HIS A 415 -4.34 48.64 -10.90
CA HIS A 415 -4.13 47.96 -12.18
C HIS A 415 -2.81 47.23 -12.07
N TYR A 416 -2.80 45.97 -12.40
CA TYR A 416 -1.61 45.15 -12.37
C TYR A 416 -1.38 44.42 -13.68
N GLN A 417 -0.13 44.16 -13.97
CA GLN A 417 0.32 43.33 -15.08
C GLN A 417 1.48 42.49 -14.60
N ILE A 418 1.38 41.18 -14.76
CA ILE A 418 2.44 40.25 -14.42
C ILE A 418 3.47 40.29 -15.53
N PRO A 419 4.75 40.62 -15.26
CA PRO A 419 5.79 40.64 -16.28
C PRO A 419 6.10 39.20 -16.72
N SER A 420 6.68 39.08 -17.94
CA SER A 420 7.07 37.76 -18.49
C SER A 420 8.10 37.00 -17.64
N SER A 421 8.85 37.71 -16.79
CA SER A 421 9.80 37.14 -15.82
C SER A 421 9.55 37.77 -14.45
N PRO A 422 8.52 37.32 -13.71
CA PRO A 422 8.16 37.92 -12.43
C PRO A 422 9.16 37.54 -11.33
N THR A 423 9.28 38.44 -10.36
CA THR A 423 9.98 38.11 -9.11
C THR A 423 9.11 37.10 -8.35
N MET A 424 9.72 36.00 -7.89
CA MET A 424 9.01 34.93 -7.19
C MET A 424 9.52 34.79 -5.75
N THR A 425 8.60 34.44 -4.85
CA THR A 425 8.89 33.96 -3.51
C THR A 425 8.20 32.60 -3.35
N GLY A 426 8.97 31.52 -3.49
CA GLY A 426 8.39 30.19 -3.67
C GLY A 426 7.59 30.12 -4.97
N LYS A 427 6.33 29.73 -4.89
CA LYS A 427 5.36 29.70 -6.00
C LYS A 427 4.56 31.00 -6.19
N THR A 428 4.80 32.02 -5.36
CA THR A 428 4.01 33.26 -5.34
C THR A 428 4.75 34.38 -6.07
N ILE A 429 4.05 35.06 -6.96
CA ILE A 429 4.55 36.22 -7.70
C ILE A 429 4.62 37.43 -6.78
N VAL A 430 5.68 38.22 -6.86
CA VAL A 430 5.83 39.47 -6.13
C VAL A 430 5.84 40.65 -7.09
N LEU A 431 4.83 41.53 -6.99
CA LEU A 431 4.76 42.79 -7.74
C LEU A 431 5.03 43.96 -6.78
N ASN A 432 6.08 44.70 -7.06
CA ASN A 432 6.51 45.84 -6.23
C ASN A 432 5.91 47.16 -6.75
N ALA A 433 5.67 48.08 -5.81
CA ALA A 433 5.26 49.46 -6.08
C ALA A 433 3.97 49.57 -6.94
N VAL A 434 2.98 48.71 -6.68
CA VAL A 434 1.69 48.75 -7.38
C VAL A 434 0.87 49.93 -6.89
N PRO A 435 0.58 50.93 -7.76
CA PRO A 435 -0.10 52.14 -7.31
C PRO A 435 -1.60 51.92 -7.07
N CYS A 436 -2.09 52.37 -5.91
CA CYS A 436 -3.51 52.36 -5.56
C CYS A 436 -4.09 53.73 -5.74
N THR A 437 -4.88 53.94 -6.76
CA THR A 437 -5.51 55.19 -7.14
C THR A 437 -6.88 55.31 -6.48
N ARG A 438 -7.12 56.44 -5.77
CA ARG A 438 -8.43 56.71 -5.13
C ARG A 438 -9.46 56.99 -6.22
N GLN A 439 -10.64 56.44 -6.09
CA GLN A 439 -11.81 56.85 -6.86
C GLN A 439 -12.44 58.08 -6.33
#